data_a51bf556e58c535763b0a914eba57f30
#
_entry.id   a51bf556e58c535763b0a914eba57f30
#
_cell.length_a   1.000
_cell.length_b   1.000
_cell.length_c   1.000
_cell.angle_alpha   90.00
_cell.angle_beta   90.00
_cell.angle_gamma   90.00
#
_symmetry.space_group_name_H-M   'P 1'
#
loop_
_entity.id
_entity.type
_entity.pdbx_description
1 polymer ?
#
loop_
_entity_poly.entity_id
_entity_poly.type
_entity_poly.pdbx_seq_one_letter_code
_entity_poly.pdbx_strand_id
1 'polypeptide(L)'
;MKAKVTIRDVAAKAGVSISSVHFALSGKAGVSDETREKVRRTAEELGYQPNTLASSLKRSTQRIAILVPAEDGGNRYYYPPMWRGIHDYLSTINVNMECIEMPYHHHGREQILEQLKKLTCEHKLHGILTVGHIDEITSKEDWRLIQDEGISVVCITSELKLCDYLCCIQPEYEVIGRTMAELIISRIPEFGSIFICGGNPKWEAHSAILRGFKKYLSENRCPNLLYIDHSWTMDNANYVNIYNQITRPDVAACCSVYSQGTIMLGEALEESGRAGRLFAVGSDLSDATADRLRHSVFNNVIQKNPYAQGYIGIRTLAEYLISGKLPEQKRVYVGSDVVFKSNLVMYEHENYRCLFL
;
A
#
# COMPACT_ATOMS: atom_id res chain seq x y z
N MET A 1 -25.70 -31.54 5.18
CA MET A 1 -25.00 -30.36 5.72
C MET A 1 -24.86 -30.54 7.22
N LYS A 2 -23.63 -30.58 7.79
CA LYS A 2 -23.43 -30.62 9.24
C LYS A 2 -23.87 -29.27 9.84
N ALA A 3 -24.72 -29.30 10.88
CA ALA A 3 -25.15 -28.10 11.57
C ALA A 3 -23.93 -27.31 12.09
N LYS A 4 -23.88 -26.00 11.84
CA LYS A 4 -22.77 -25.13 12.26
C LYS A 4 -22.79 -25.00 13.79
N VAL A 5 -21.69 -25.36 14.45
CA VAL A 5 -21.54 -25.28 15.90
C VAL A 5 -21.70 -23.81 16.34
N THR A 6 -22.49 -23.59 17.39
CA THR A 6 -22.83 -22.26 17.92
C THR A 6 -22.18 -22.04 19.30
N ILE A 7 -22.13 -20.77 19.73
CA ILE A 7 -21.65 -20.41 21.09
C ILE A 7 -22.48 -21.10 22.19
N ARG A 8 -23.75 -21.42 21.93
CA ARG A 8 -24.65 -22.14 22.85
C ARG A 8 -24.18 -23.58 23.03
N ASP A 9 -23.70 -24.23 21.98
CA ASP A 9 -23.19 -25.60 22.04
C ASP A 9 -21.91 -25.67 22.85
N VAL A 10 -21.01 -24.66 22.72
CA VAL A 10 -19.82 -24.53 23.54
C VAL A 10 -20.18 -24.30 25.01
N ALA A 11 -21.12 -23.40 25.29
CA ALA A 11 -21.59 -23.10 26.64
C ALA A 11 -22.20 -24.35 27.32
N ALA A 12 -23.06 -25.07 26.60
CA ALA A 12 -23.66 -26.30 27.10
C ALA A 12 -22.63 -27.38 27.39
N LYS A 13 -21.67 -27.63 26.48
CA LYS A 13 -20.64 -28.65 26.64
C LYS A 13 -19.60 -28.27 27.71
N ALA A 14 -19.25 -26.99 27.83
CA ALA A 14 -18.34 -26.49 28.87
C ALA A 14 -19.00 -26.33 30.23
N GLY A 15 -20.34 -26.38 30.32
CA GLY A 15 -21.08 -26.20 31.60
C GLY A 15 -20.98 -24.79 32.17
N VAL A 16 -20.92 -23.78 31.31
CA VAL A 16 -20.80 -22.36 31.71
C VAL A 16 -21.83 -21.49 30.98
N SER A 17 -22.03 -20.25 31.44
CA SER A 17 -22.92 -19.32 30.76
C SER A 17 -22.37 -18.88 29.40
N ILE A 18 -23.26 -18.46 28.48
CA ILE A 18 -22.88 -17.90 27.17
C ILE A 18 -21.97 -16.68 27.36
N SER A 19 -22.22 -15.86 28.39
CA SER A 19 -21.39 -14.72 28.73
C SER A 19 -19.98 -15.13 29.16
N SER A 20 -19.86 -16.23 29.93
CA SER A 20 -18.56 -16.78 30.34
C SER A 20 -17.78 -17.30 29.13
N VAL A 21 -18.44 -17.95 28.18
CA VAL A 21 -17.81 -18.36 26.91
C VAL A 21 -17.30 -17.16 26.13
N HIS A 22 -18.12 -16.10 26.04
CA HIS A 22 -17.70 -14.87 25.36
C HIS A 22 -16.47 -14.24 26.03
N PHE A 23 -16.44 -14.10 27.37
CA PHE A 23 -15.31 -13.52 28.10
C PHE A 23 -14.04 -14.40 27.99
N ALA A 24 -14.20 -15.72 28.06
CA ALA A 24 -13.11 -16.64 27.89
C ALA A 24 -12.43 -16.55 26.51
N LEU A 25 -13.23 -16.52 25.44
CA LEU A 25 -12.73 -16.50 24.07
C LEU A 25 -12.26 -15.11 23.60
N SER A 26 -12.80 -14.03 24.20
CA SER A 26 -12.41 -12.64 23.87
C SER A 26 -11.28 -12.06 24.74
N GLY A 27 -10.71 -12.84 25.66
CA GLY A 27 -9.63 -12.38 26.54
C GLY A 27 -10.04 -11.39 27.63
N LYS A 28 -11.34 -11.06 27.76
CA LYS A 28 -11.83 -10.08 28.74
C LYS A 28 -11.76 -10.61 30.17
N ALA A 29 -11.59 -9.71 31.14
CA ALA A 29 -11.70 -10.02 32.54
C ALA A 29 -13.16 -10.45 32.88
N GLY A 30 -13.32 -11.31 33.92
CA GLY A 30 -14.65 -11.77 34.36
C GLY A 30 -14.83 -13.28 34.36
N VAL A 31 -13.79 -14.07 34.02
CA VAL A 31 -13.70 -15.52 34.16
C VAL A 31 -12.36 -15.92 34.70
N SER A 32 -12.31 -17.01 35.52
CA SER A 32 -11.03 -17.57 36.03
C SER A 32 -10.21 -18.20 34.89
N ASP A 33 -8.90 -18.30 35.09
CA ASP A 33 -8.01 -18.91 34.10
C ASP A 33 -8.38 -20.38 33.82
N GLU A 34 -8.82 -21.12 34.86
CA GLU A 34 -9.34 -22.47 34.68
C GLU A 34 -10.57 -22.55 33.81
N THR A 35 -11.52 -21.63 34.00
CA THR A 35 -12.72 -21.53 33.14
C THR A 35 -12.34 -21.14 31.71
N ARG A 36 -11.36 -20.26 31.56
CA ARG A 36 -10.86 -19.82 30.26
C ARG A 36 -10.27 -20.97 29.46
N GLU A 37 -9.43 -21.76 30.09
CA GLU A 37 -8.78 -22.91 29.46
C GLU A 37 -9.79 -24.01 29.13
N LYS A 38 -10.74 -24.30 30.04
CA LYS A 38 -11.85 -25.22 29.76
C LYS A 38 -12.67 -24.85 28.55
N VAL A 39 -13.03 -23.58 28.44
CA VAL A 39 -13.82 -23.07 27.31
C VAL A 39 -13.03 -23.13 25.99
N ARG A 40 -11.74 -22.76 26.01
CA ARG A 40 -10.87 -22.85 24.83
C ARG A 40 -10.80 -24.27 24.29
N ARG A 41 -10.47 -25.23 25.16
CA ARG A 41 -10.40 -26.65 24.77
C ARG A 41 -11.72 -27.16 24.22
N THR A 42 -12.85 -26.81 24.86
CA THR A 42 -14.17 -27.20 24.38
C THR A 42 -14.51 -26.61 23.03
N ALA A 43 -14.13 -25.36 22.77
CA ALA A 43 -14.33 -24.70 21.48
C ALA A 43 -13.51 -25.38 20.36
N GLU A 44 -12.26 -25.73 20.64
CA GLU A 44 -11.38 -26.46 19.71
C GLU A 44 -11.93 -27.86 19.39
N GLU A 45 -12.33 -28.62 20.41
CA GLU A 45 -12.92 -29.97 20.25
C GLU A 45 -14.20 -29.95 19.37
N LEU A 46 -15.00 -28.91 19.50
CA LEU A 46 -16.23 -28.76 18.71
C LEU A 46 -15.98 -28.15 17.32
N GLY A 47 -14.77 -27.67 17.05
CA GLY A 47 -14.48 -26.89 15.83
C GLY A 47 -15.26 -25.57 15.80
N TYR A 48 -15.54 -25.00 16.98
CA TYR A 48 -16.25 -23.73 17.08
C TYR A 48 -15.34 -22.57 16.65
N GLN A 49 -15.77 -21.86 15.64
CA GLN A 49 -15.19 -20.55 15.28
C GLN A 49 -16.13 -19.44 15.78
N PRO A 50 -15.62 -18.49 16.59
CA PRO A 50 -16.42 -17.35 17.02
C PRO A 50 -17.07 -16.67 15.81
N ASN A 51 -18.39 -16.58 15.81
CA ASN A 51 -19.08 -15.83 14.77
C ASN A 51 -18.98 -14.33 15.08
N THR A 52 -17.87 -13.73 14.67
CA THR A 52 -17.62 -12.29 14.81
C THR A 52 -18.69 -11.46 14.09
N LEU A 53 -19.32 -12.02 13.05
CA LEU A 53 -20.46 -11.42 12.34
C LEU A 53 -21.71 -11.31 13.21
N ALA A 54 -22.03 -12.31 14.05
CA ALA A 54 -23.18 -12.24 14.94
C ALA A 54 -23.01 -11.27 16.10
N SER A 55 -21.78 -11.00 16.52
CA SER A 55 -21.47 -9.96 17.54
C SER A 55 -21.46 -8.55 16.94
N SER A 56 -21.14 -8.40 15.66
CA SER A 56 -21.15 -7.10 14.95
C SER A 56 -22.56 -6.61 14.63
N LEU A 57 -23.53 -7.51 14.44
CA LEU A 57 -24.94 -7.15 14.23
C LEU A 57 -25.60 -6.41 15.43
N LYS A 58 -24.98 -6.44 16.61
CA LYS A 58 -25.40 -5.71 17.81
C LYS A 58 -24.62 -4.43 18.09
N ARG A 59 -23.57 -4.13 17.31
CA ARG A 59 -22.77 -2.91 17.45
C ARG A 59 -23.31 -1.81 16.56
N SER A 60 -23.09 -0.56 16.96
CA SER A 60 -23.30 0.61 16.11
C SER A 60 -22.55 0.47 14.79
N THR A 61 -23.12 0.99 13.72
CA THR A 61 -22.46 1.06 12.40
C THR A 61 -21.07 1.67 12.56
N GLN A 62 -20.04 0.94 12.12
CA GLN A 62 -18.67 1.47 12.10
C GLN A 62 -18.50 2.34 10.86
N ARG A 63 -17.91 3.53 11.00
CA ARG A 63 -17.67 4.46 9.91
C ARG A 63 -16.19 4.65 9.69
N ILE A 64 -15.74 4.43 8.44
CA ILE A 64 -14.36 4.57 8.01
C ILE A 64 -14.28 5.66 6.94
N ALA A 65 -13.38 6.62 7.12
CA ALA A 65 -12.99 7.52 6.03
C ALA A 65 -11.80 6.91 5.25
N ILE A 66 -11.89 6.93 3.93
CA ILE A 66 -10.85 6.45 3.03
C ILE A 66 -10.26 7.66 2.31
N LEU A 67 -9.14 8.16 2.81
CA LEU A 67 -8.41 9.31 2.27
C LEU A 67 -7.23 8.83 1.43
N VAL A 68 -7.49 8.49 0.19
CA VAL A 68 -6.49 8.01 -0.77
C VAL A 68 -6.55 8.92 -2.00
N PRO A 69 -5.41 9.20 -2.67
CA PRO A 69 -5.44 10.00 -3.88
C PRO A 69 -6.41 9.48 -4.94
N ALA A 70 -7.04 10.41 -5.66
CA ALA A 70 -7.99 10.09 -6.73
C ALA A 70 -7.30 9.31 -7.86
N GLU A 71 -8.09 8.60 -8.67
CA GLU A 71 -7.59 7.72 -9.73
C GLU A 71 -7.33 8.42 -11.07
N ASP A 72 -7.45 9.72 -11.14
CA ASP A 72 -7.32 10.53 -12.35
C ASP A 72 -6.00 11.31 -12.43
N GLY A 73 -5.85 12.11 -13.49
CA GLY A 73 -4.63 12.87 -13.71
C GLY A 73 -3.38 12.00 -13.71
N GLY A 74 -2.31 12.45 -13.07
CA GLY A 74 -1.07 11.68 -12.89
C GLY A 74 -1.21 10.50 -11.95
N ASN A 75 -2.22 10.51 -11.11
CA ASN A 75 -2.49 9.45 -10.15
C ASN A 75 -3.00 8.15 -10.80
N ARG A 76 -3.58 8.23 -12.02
CA ARG A 76 -4.09 7.09 -12.80
C ARG A 76 -3.06 5.99 -13.07
N TYR A 77 -1.78 6.27 -12.90
CA TYR A 77 -0.72 5.30 -13.14
C TYR A 77 -0.33 4.47 -11.90
N TYR A 78 -0.91 4.78 -10.73
CA TYR A 78 -0.57 4.07 -9.48
C TYR A 78 -1.80 3.70 -8.63
N TYR A 79 -2.77 4.59 -8.46
CA TYR A 79 -3.85 4.43 -7.48
C TYR A 79 -5.03 3.54 -7.90
N PRO A 80 -5.38 3.33 -9.18
CA PRO A 80 -6.51 2.48 -9.55
C PRO A 80 -6.44 1.06 -9.00
N PRO A 81 -5.31 0.33 -9.03
CA PRO A 81 -5.25 -0.99 -8.39
C PRO A 81 -5.42 -0.92 -6.87
N MET A 82 -5.01 0.16 -6.21
CA MET A 82 -5.15 0.36 -4.77
C MET A 82 -6.62 0.52 -4.38
N TRP A 83 -7.36 1.38 -5.07
CA TRP A 83 -8.80 1.53 -4.90
C TRP A 83 -9.54 0.23 -5.15
N ARG A 84 -9.20 -0.48 -6.20
CA ARG A 84 -9.77 -1.80 -6.49
C ARG A 84 -9.53 -2.78 -5.33
N GLY A 85 -8.32 -2.84 -4.78
CA GLY A 85 -8.02 -3.68 -3.60
C GLY A 85 -8.89 -3.33 -2.40
N ILE A 86 -9.13 -2.04 -2.15
CA ILE A 86 -10.04 -1.55 -1.10
C ILE A 86 -11.47 -2.04 -1.38
N HIS A 87 -11.99 -1.80 -2.58
CA HIS A 87 -13.36 -2.17 -2.96
C HIS A 87 -13.57 -3.69 -2.95
N ASP A 88 -12.60 -4.46 -3.44
CA ASP A 88 -12.68 -5.93 -3.45
C ASP A 88 -12.79 -6.47 -2.02
N TYR A 89 -11.99 -5.97 -1.06
CA TYR A 89 -12.16 -6.37 0.33
C TYR A 89 -13.53 -5.97 0.89
N LEU A 90 -13.95 -4.74 0.68
CA LEU A 90 -15.24 -4.24 1.18
C LEU A 90 -16.42 -5.04 0.65
N SER A 91 -16.32 -5.56 -0.58
CA SER A 91 -17.34 -6.44 -1.17
C SER A 91 -17.44 -7.82 -0.49
N THR A 92 -16.37 -8.26 0.18
CA THR A 92 -16.33 -9.57 0.87
C THR A 92 -16.91 -9.53 2.28
N ILE A 93 -16.94 -8.33 2.91
CA ILE A 93 -17.41 -8.20 4.28
C ILE A 93 -18.93 -7.98 4.33
N ASN A 94 -19.58 -8.75 5.20
CA ASN A 94 -21.02 -8.61 5.46
C ASN A 94 -21.23 -8.09 6.89
N VAL A 95 -20.70 -6.89 7.18
CA VAL A 95 -20.79 -6.22 8.47
C VAL A 95 -21.42 -4.83 8.31
N ASN A 96 -21.97 -4.30 9.38
CA ASN A 96 -22.56 -2.96 9.39
C ASN A 96 -21.43 -1.90 9.42
N MET A 97 -20.82 -1.65 8.25
CA MET A 97 -19.72 -0.72 8.05
C MET A 97 -20.08 0.27 6.95
N GLU A 98 -19.96 1.55 7.25
CA GLU A 98 -20.14 2.64 6.31
C GLU A 98 -18.77 3.20 5.93
N CYS A 99 -18.44 3.14 4.65
CA CYS A 99 -17.19 3.69 4.12
C CYS A 99 -17.49 5.01 3.42
N ILE A 100 -16.77 6.06 3.84
CA ILE A 100 -16.85 7.40 3.28
C ILE A 100 -15.59 7.60 2.46
N GLU A 101 -15.72 7.47 1.14
CA GLU A 101 -14.61 7.70 0.22
C GLU A 101 -14.35 9.21 0.08
N MET A 102 -13.12 9.59 0.28
CA MET A 102 -12.63 10.96 0.20
C MET A 102 -11.40 11.01 -0.71
N PRO A 103 -11.56 10.72 -2.03
CA PRO A 103 -10.47 10.82 -2.97
C PRO A 103 -9.98 12.26 -3.06
N TYR A 104 -8.68 12.46 -3.10
CA TYR A 104 -8.11 13.81 -3.11
C TYR A 104 -7.04 14.02 -4.18
N HIS A 105 -6.88 15.30 -4.56
CA HIS A 105 -5.78 15.80 -5.35
C HIS A 105 -4.90 16.71 -4.49
N HIS A 106 -3.64 16.81 -4.81
CA HIS A 106 -2.72 17.70 -4.07
C HIS A 106 -3.19 19.16 -3.98
N HIS A 107 -4.06 19.60 -4.87
CA HIS A 107 -4.62 20.95 -4.88
C HIS A 107 -5.99 21.08 -4.16
N GLY A 108 -6.58 19.98 -3.69
CA GLY A 108 -7.90 19.94 -3.02
C GLY A 108 -7.84 19.88 -1.47
N ARG A 109 -6.72 20.24 -0.89
CA ARG A 109 -6.42 20.15 0.55
C ARG A 109 -7.54 20.67 1.46
N GLU A 110 -7.97 21.91 1.21
CA GLU A 110 -8.89 22.60 2.12
C GLU A 110 -10.25 21.89 2.23
N GLN A 111 -10.78 21.40 1.12
CA GLN A 111 -12.06 20.68 1.09
C GLN A 111 -12.02 19.38 1.90
N ILE A 112 -10.95 18.62 1.77
CA ILE A 112 -10.78 17.33 2.46
C ILE A 112 -10.62 17.56 3.95
N LEU A 113 -9.80 18.52 4.36
CA LEU A 113 -9.59 18.85 5.77
C LEU A 113 -10.87 19.36 6.42
N GLU A 114 -11.66 20.18 5.73
CA GLU A 114 -12.94 20.66 6.22
C GLU A 114 -13.93 19.51 6.42
N GLN A 115 -14.07 18.60 5.43
CA GLN A 115 -14.91 17.42 5.54
C GLN A 115 -14.45 16.50 6.68
N LEU A 116 -13.15 16.25 6.80
CA LEU A 116 -12.57 15.40 7.82
C LEU A 116 -12.84 15.98 9.23
N LYS A 117 -12.59 17.27 9.42
CA LYS A 117 -12.89 17.98 10.68
C LYS A 117 -14.37 17.90 11.02
N LYS A 118 -15.26 18.12 10.07
CA LYS A 118 -16.70 18.02 10.28
C LYS A 118 -17.11 16.61 10.73
N LEU A 119 -16.62 15.57 10.05
CA LEU A 119 -16.93 14.18 10.41
C LEU A 119 -16.36 13.81 11.79
N THR A 120 -15.17 14.29 12.12
CA THR A 120 -14.52 14.10 13.43
C THR A 120 -15.32 14.78 14.55
N CYS A 121 -15.65 16.07 14.40
CA CYS A 121 -16.41 16.84 15.42
C CYS A 121 -17.83 16.31 15.64
N GLU A 122 -18.43 15.68 14.65
CA GLU A 122 -19.77 15.08 14.80
C GLU A 122 -19.70 13.65 15.40
N HIS A 123 -18.53 13.19 15.88
CA HIS A 123 -18.27 11.86 16.46
C HIS A 123 -18.77 10.71 15.58
N LYS A 124 -18.61 10.86 14.27
CA LYS A 124 -19.12 9.88 13.29
C LYS A 124 -18.09 8.90 12.80
N LEU A 125 -16.79 9.22 12.89
CA LEU A 125 -15.72 8.34 12.42
C LEU A 125 -15.20 7.43 13.52
N HIS A 126 -14.86 6.20 13.14
CA HIS A 126 -14.19 5.21 13.99
C HIS A 126 -12.80 4.87 13.48
N GLY A 127 -12.56 5.05 12.17
CA GLY A 127 -11.28 4.76 11.55
C GLY A 127 -11.01 5.57 10.30
N ILE A 128 -9.72 5.70 9.97
CA ILE A 128 -9.22 6.36 8.77
C ILE A 128 -8.20 5.43 8.10
N LEU A 129 -8.39 5.19 6.80
CA LEU A 129 -7.37 4.62 5.92
C LEU A 129 -6.79 5.74 5.07
N THR A 130 -5.47 5.90 5.06
CA THR A 130 -4.81 6.97 4.29
C THR A 130 -3.42 6.58 3.82
N VAL A 131 -2.78 7.44 3.01
CA VAL A 131 -1.39 7.31 2.57
C VAL A 131 -0.48 8.24 3.37
N GLY A 132 0.76 7.83 3.65
CA GLY A 132 1.63 8.61 4.54
C GLY A 132 2.01 9.99 4.02
N HIS A 133 2.06 10.21 2.71
CA HIS A 133 2.36 11.54 2.16
C HIS A 133 1.21 12.56 2.30
N ILE A 134 0.07 12.18 2.86
CA ILE A 134 -0.98 13.14 3.28
C ILE A 134 -0.43 14.15 4.30
N ASP A 135 0.65 13.83 4.99
CA ASP A 135 1.36 14.74 5.91
C ASP A 135 1.84 16.03 5.23
N GLU A 136 1.99 16.06 3.90
CA GLU A 136 2.32 17.29 3.16
C GLU A 136 1.14 18.28 3.09
N ILE A 137 -0.06 17.79 3.26
CA ILE A 137 -1.29 18.58 3.21
C ILE A 137 -2.02 18.67 4.54
N THR A 138 -1.48 18.08 5.60
CA THR A 138 -2.04 18.10 6.96
C THR A 138 -1.04 18.70 7.95
N SER A 139 -1.51 19.06 9.14
CA SER A 139 -0.69 19.55 10.25
C SER A 139 -0.82 18.63 11.47
N LYS A 140 0.05 18.84 12.47
CA LYS A 140 -0.05 18.14 13.76
C LYS A 140 -1.37 18.43 14.47
N GLU A 141 -1.87 19.65 14.34
CA GLU A 141 -3.14 20.09 14.92
C GLU A 141 -4.33 19.35 14.31
N ASP A 142 -4.31 19.14 12.98
CA ASP A 142 -5.35 18.37 12.30
C ASP A 142 -5.39 16.93 12.82
N TRP A 143 -4.22 16.29 12.94
CA TRP A 143 -4.11 14.92 13.46
C TRP A 143 -4.42 14.80 14.94
N ARG A 144 -4.10 15.81 15.75
CA ARG A 144 -4.43 15.84 17.17
C ARG A 144 -5.95 15.78 17.41
N LEU A 145 -6.74 16.54 16.64
CA LEU A 145 -8.20 16.46 16.70
C LEU A 145 -8.72 15.05 16.44
N ILE A 146 -8.13 14.34 15.47
CA ILE A 146 -8.50 12.97 15.12
C ILE A 146 -8.12 11.99 16.25
N GLN A 147 -6.95 12.17 16.85
CA GLN A 147 -6.47 11.33 17.95
C GLN A 147 -7.25 11.54 19.24
N ASP A 148 -7.59 12.80 19.57
CA ASP A 148 -8.38 13.15 20.76
C ASP A 148 -9.79 12.53 20.72
N GLU A 149 -10.35 12.31 19.53
CA GLU A 149 -11.64 11.60 19.33
C GLU A 149 -11.49 10.05 19.32
N GLY A 150 -10.28 9.52 19.50
CA GLY A 150 -10.04 8.08 19.55
C GLY A 150 -10.18 7.37 18.20
N ILE A 151 -10.09 8.09 17.09
CA ILE A 151 -10.19 7.55 15.73
C ILE A 151 -8.92 6.78 15.39
N SER A 152 -9.08 5.52 14.97
CA SER A 152 -7.99 4.64 14.62
C SER A 152 -7.49 4.89 13.20
N VAL A 153 -6.18 4.96 13.01
CA VAL A 153 -5.57 5.24 11.70
C VAL A 153 -4.75 4.05 11.22
N VAL A 154 -4.95 3.66 9.97
CA VAL A 154 -4.07 2.76 9.23
C VAL A 154 -3.52 3.52 8.02
N CYS A 155 -2.21 3.45 7.82
CA CYS A 155 -1.58 4.04 6.65
C CYS A 155 -1.12 2.97 5.65
N ILE A 156 -1.08 3.36 4.39
CA ILE A 156 -0.61 2.55 3.27
C ILE A 156 0.43 3.36 2.48
N THR A 157 1.25 2.68 1.71
CA THR A 157 2.33 3.26 0.89
C THR A 157 3.51 3.76 1.72
N SER A 158 3.29 4.57 2.74
CA SER A 158 4.34 5.09 3.63
C SER A 158 3.77 5.45 5.00
N GLU A 159 4.67 5.57 5.98
CA GLU A 159 4.31 5.90 7.34
C GLU A 159 3.90 7.37 7.49
N LEU A 160 2.93 7.61 8.37
CA LEU A 160 2.63 8.96 8.87
C LEU A 160 3.70 9.41 9.87
N LYS A 161 4.07 10.68 9.81
CA LYS A 161 5.04 11.32 10.72
C LYS A 161 4.38 12.25 11.72
N LEU A 162 3.16 12.70 11.41
CA LEU A 162 2.44 13.71 12.19
C LEU A 162 1.42 13.11 13.16
N CYS A 163 1.10 11.81 13.04
CA CYS A 163 0.16 11.15 13.95
C CYS A 163 0.57 9.70 14.24
N ASP A 164 0.04 9.16 15.33
CA ASP A 164 0.13 7.74 15.62
C ASP A 164 -0.86 6.96 14.74
N TYR A 165 -0.46 5.75 14.37
CA TYR A 165 -1.23 4.84 13.54
C TYR A 165 -1.12 3.40 14.03
N LEU A 166 -2.09 2.56 13.70
CA LEU A 166 -2.10 1.14 14.07
C LEU A 166 -1.00 0.36 13.36
N CYS A 167 -0.96 0.49 12.05
CA CYS A 167 0.10 -0.10 11.22
C CYS A 167 0.20 0.63 9.87
N CYS A 168 1.31 0.38 9.17
CA CYS A 168 1.55 0.83 7.81
C CYS A 168 1.76 -0.39 6.89
N ILE A 169 1.01 -0.43 5.79
CA ILE A 169 1.15 -1.46 4.76
C ILE A 169 1.90 -0.87 3.57
N GLN A 170 3.10 -1.38 3.30
CA GLN A 170 3.99 -0.85 2.28
C GLN A 170 4.92 -1.93 1.73
N PRO A 171 5.52 -1.78 0.54
CA PRO A 171 6.63 -2.63 0.13
C PRO A 171 7.92 -2.24 0.84
N GLU A 172 8.93 -3.13 0.78
CA GLU A 172 10.27 -2.81 1.29
C GLU A 172 11.05 -1.99 0.23
N TYR A 173 10.96 -0.68 0.32
CA TYR A 173 11.47 0.24 -0.69
C TYR A 173 12.99 0.19 -0.89
N GLU A 174 13.78 -0.05 0.16
CA GLU A 174 15.23 -0.18 0.02
C GLU A 174 15.59 -1.44 -0.77
N VAL A 175 14.85 -2.54 -0.58
CA VAL A 175 15.02 -3.77 -1.38
C VAL A 175 14.67 -3.49 -2.84
N ILE A 176 13.59 -2.76 -3.12
CA ILE A 176 13.25 -2.34 -4.49
C ILE A 176 14.42 -1.59 -5.14
N GLY A 177 15.00 -0.62 -4.43
CA GLY A 177 16.14 0.14 -4.94
C GLY A 177 17.37 -0.73 -5.22
N ARG A 178 17.66 -1.69 -4.33
CA ARG A 178 18.74 -2.67 -4.53
C ARG A 178 18.48 -3.53 -5.76
N THR A 179 17.26 -4.04 -5.91
CA THR A 179 16.86 -4.85 -7.08
C THR A 179 17.00 -4.07 -8.40
N MET A 180 16.56 -2.79 -8.42
CA MET A 180 16.74 -1.93 -9.59
C MET A 180 18.22 -1.75 -9.95
N ALA A 181 19.07 -1.49 -8.95
CA ALA A 181 20.51 -1.35 -9.15
C ALA A 181 21.15 -2.64 -9.70
N GLU A 182 20.78 -3.79 -9.11
CA GLU A 182 21.29 -5.10 -9.54
C GLU A 182 20.90 -5.43 -10.98
N LEU A 183 19.65 -5.18 -11.37
CA LEU A 183 19.17 -5.35 -12.74
C LEU A 183 19.99 -4.50 -13.73
N ILE A 184 20.23 -3.24 -13.40
CA ILE A 184 20.95 -2.31 -14.26
C ILE A 184 22.43 -2.70 -14.37
N ILE A 185 23.10 -2.87 -13.23
CA ILE A 185 24.56 -3.14 -13.19
C ILE A 185 24.90 -4.46 -13.88
N SER A 186 24.01 -5.44 -13.85
CA SER A 186 24.22 -6.72 -14.55
C SER A 186 24.20 -6.60 -16.09
N ARG A 187 23.84 -5.44 -16.66
CA ARG A 187 23.57 -5.25 -18.09
C ARG A 187 24.34 -4.11 -18.75
N ILE A 188 24.93 -3.21 -17.99
CA ILE A 188 25.62 -2.04 -18.53
C ILE A 188 27.14 -2.18 -18.38
N PRO A 189 27.94 -1.44 -19.19
CA PRO A 189 29.39 -1.36 -19.01
C PRO A 189 29.77 -0.77 -17.66
N GLU A 190 30.92 -1.18 -17.14
CA GLU A 190 31.44 -0.75 -15.83
C GLU A 190 31.46 0.78 -15.64
N PHE A 191 31.75 1.53 -16.69
CA PHE A 191 31.84 3.01 -16.63
C PHE A 191 30.62 3.72 -17.26
N GLY A 192 29.54 3.00 -17.55
CA GLY A 192 28.31 3.61 -18.07
C GLY A 192 27.59 4.41 -16.98
N SER A 193 27.17 5.64 -17.30
CA SER A 193 26.38 6.46 -16.38
C SER A 193 24.91 6.00 -16.34
N ILE A 194 24.25 6.24 -15.20
CA ILE A 194 22.85 5.87 -14.97
C ILE A 194 22.04 7.13 -14.69
N PHE A 195 20.99 7.36 -15.45
CA PHE A 195 20.03 8.42 -15.18
C PHE A 195 18.83 7.89 -14.38
N ILE A 196 18.43 8.60 -13.32
CA ILE A 196 17.33 8.22 -12.43
C ILE A 196 16.32 9.35 -12.30
N CYS A 197 15.08 9.11 -12.70
CA CYS A 197 13.93 9.92 -12.30
C CYS A 197 13.67 9.63 -10.82
N GLY A 198 14.24 10.46 -9.93
CA GLY A 198 14.32 10.22 -8.50
C GLY A 198 13.09 10.66 -7.72
N GLY A 199 12.18 11.41 -8.35
CA GLY A 199 10.92 11.86 -7.75
C GLY A 199 11.10 12.79 -6.55
N ASN A 200 10.02 13.01 -5.81
CA ASN A 200 10.02 13.92 -4.64
C ASN A 200 10.87 13.35 -3.50
N PRO A 201 11.97 14.03 -3.12
CA PRO A 201 12.87 13.54 -2.06
C PRO A 201 12.26 13.58 -0.65
N LYS A 202 11.15 14.28 -0.46
CA LYS A 202 10.42 14.31 0.81
C LYS A 202 9.55 13.06 1.01
N TRP A 203 9.21 12.35 -0.07
CA TRP A 203 8.42 11.13 0.01
C TRP A 203 9.31 9.95 0.33
N GLU A 204 9.01 9.29 1.46
CA GLU A 204 9.83 8.17 1.96
C GLU A 204 9.95 7.04 0.93
N ALA A 205 8.90 6.73 0.19
CA ALA A 205 8.94 5.73 -0.86
C ALA A 205 10.03 6.00 -1.91
N HIS A 206 10.14 7.26 -2.36
CA HIS A 206 11.14 7.65 -3.37
C HIS A 206 12.55 7.68 -2.79
N SER A 207 12.72 8.32 -1.62
CA SER A 207 14.03 8.43 -0.98
C SER A 207 14.58 7.08 -0.51
N ALA A 208 13.73 6.16 -0.05
CA ALA A 208 14.16 4.82 0.36
C ALA A 208 14.60 3.96 -0.84
N ILE A 209 13.91 4.04 -1.99
CA ILE A 209 14.37 3.37 -3.21
C ILE A 209 15.76 3.89 -3.62
N LEU A 210 15.95 5.21 -3.62
CA LEU A 210 17.25 5.80 -3.94
C LEU A 210 18.34 5.42 -2.92
N ARG A 211 18.03 5.33 -1.64
CA ARG A 211 18.98 4.83 -0.62
C ARG A 211 19.39 3.40 -0.90
N GLY A 212 18.43 2.51 -1.16
CA GLY A 212 18.70 1.11 -1.51
C GLY A 212 19.55 0.97 -2.76
N PHE A 213 19.24 1.77 -3.80
CA PHE A 213 20.01 1.81 -5.06
C PHE A 213 21.48 2.21 -4.82
N LYS A 214 21.70 3.35 -4.16
CA LYS A 214 23.05 3.84 -3.82
C LYS A 214 23.83 2.88 -2.93
N LYS A 215 23.15 2.26 -1.96
CA LYS A 215 23.73 1.29 -1.05
C LYS A 215 24.23 0.05 -1.81
N TYR A 216 23.45 -0.46 -2.78
CA TYR A 216 23.87 -1.58 -3.63
C TYR A 216 25.15 -1.24 -4.41
N LEU A 217 25.21 -0.07 -5.07
CA LEU A 217 26.41 0.36 -5.81
C LEU A 217 27.63 0.46 -4.90
N SER A 218 27.48 1.06 -3.72
CA SER A 218 28.57 1.21 -2.75
C SER A 218 29.11 -0.14 -2.27
N GLU A 219 28.22 -1.06 -1.87
CA GLU A 219 28.59 -2.38 -1.38
C GLU A 219 29.29 -3.23 -2.44
N ASN A 220 28.90 -3.07 -3.71
CA ASN A 220 29.47 -3.80 -4.84
C ASN A 220 30.61 -3.02 -5.55
N ARG A 221 31.04 -1.87 -5.02
CA ARG A 221 32.12 -1.04 -5.56
C ARG A 221 31.92 -0.66 -7.03
N CYS A 222 30.65 -0.43 -7.43
CA CYS A 222 30.32 -0.05 -8.80
C CYS A 222 30.70 1.41 -9.06
N PRO A 223 31.56 1.73 -10.06
CA PRO A 223 32.05 3.08 -10.32
C PRO A 223 31.07 3.94 -11.13
N ASN A 224 29.91 3.43 -11.44
CA ASN A 224 28.92 4.09 -12.30
C ASN A 224 28.46 5.44 -11.74
N LEU A 225 28.51 6.47 -12.57
CA LEU A 225 28.00 7.80 -12.20
C LEU A 225 26.47 7.82 -12.22
N LEU A 226 25.90 8.52 -11.23
CA LEU A 226 24.44 8.70 -11.11
C LEU A 226 24.07 10.14 -11.44
N TYR A 227 23.16 10.31 -12.41
CA TYR A 227 22.45 11.55 -12.66
C TYR A 227 21.03 11.40 -12.12
N ILE A 228 20.72 12.04 -10.99
CA ILE A 228 19.43 11.92 -10.31
C ILE A 228 18.67 13.23 -10.46
N ASP A 229 17.52 13.16 -11.09
CA ASP A 229 16.58 14.28 -11.16
C ASP A 229 15.49 14.11 -10.10
N HIS A 230 15.31 15.17 -9.30
CA HIS A 230 14.30 15.20 -8.24
C HIS A 230 13.03 15.96 -8.64
N SER A 231 12.89 16.32 -9.91
CA SER A 231 11.61 16.80 -10.45
C SER A 231 10.58 15.66 -10.45
N TRP A 232 9.35 15.98 -10.09
CA TRP A 232 8.32 14.95 -9.92
C TRP A 232 6.96 15.32 -10.54
N THR A 233 6.83 16.55 -11.07
CA THR A 233 5.64 17.02 -11.75
C THR A 233 5.60 16.52 -13.20
N MET A 234 4.42 16.21 -13.72
CA MET A 234 4.22 15.88 -15.13
C MET A 234 4.06 17.17 -15.95
N ASP A 235 5.15 17.85 -16.19
CA ASP A 235 5.18 19.07 -16.99
C ASP A 235 6.29 19.02 -18.06
N ASN A 236 6.22 19.97 -18.98
CA ASN A 236 7.15 20.06 -20.10
C ASN A 236 8.61 20.31 -19.65
N ALA A 237 8.82 21.05 -18.57
CA ALA A 237 10.18 21.33 -18.09
C ALA A 237 10.86 20.06 -17.58
N ASN A 238 10.14 19.24 -16.82
CA ASN A 238 10.63 17.96 -16.36
C ASN A 238 10.83 16.99 -17.52
N TYR A 239 9.90 16.94 -18.47
CA TYR A 239 10.06 16.12 -19.68
C TYR A 239 11.32 16.47 -20.46
N VAL A 240 11.54 17.76 -20.75
CA VAL A 240 12.73 18.23 -21.48
C VAL A 240 14.02 17.87 -20.73
N ASN A 241 14.01 17.99 -19.42
CA ASN A 241 15.17 17.58 -18.63
C ASN A 241 15.44 16.07 -18.74
N ILE A 242 14.42 15.22 -18.62
CA ILE A 242 14.54 13.77 -18.81
C ILE A 242 15.11 13.46 -20.19
N TYR A 243 14.54 14.06 -21.24
CA TYR A 243 14.99 13.88 -22.63
C TYR A 243 16.48 14.24 -22.80
N ASN A 244 16.90 15.40 -22.28
CA ASN A 244 18.30 15.84 -22.36
C ASN A 244 19.24 14.89 -21.62
N GLN A 245 18.84 14.34 -20.47
CA GLN A 245 19.68 13.43 -19.70
C GLN A 245 19.85 12.07 -20.41
N ILE A 246 18.76 11.49 -20.92
CA ILE A 246 18.87 10.17 -21.58
C ILE A 246 19.56 10.23 -22.96
N THR A 247 19.66 11.42 -23.57
CA THR A 247 20.39 11.59 -24.84
C THR A 247 21.88 11.81 -24.67
N ARG A 248 22.38 11.96 -23.45
CA ARG A 248 23.82 12.06 -23.18
C ARG A 248 24.57 10.81 -23.66
N PRO A 249 25.74 10.97 -24.26
CA PRO A 249 26.50 9.87 -24.83
C PRO A 249 27.05 8.88 -23.79
N ASP A 250 27.25 9.34 -22.54
CA ASP A 250 27.79 8.55 -21.43
C ASP A 250 26.70 7.76 -20.67
N VAL A 251 25.41 8.06 -20.88
CA VAL A 251 24.30 7.36 -20.23
C VAL A 251 24.07 6.01 -20.92
N ALA A 252 24.25 4.94 -20.16
CA ALA A 252 24.06 3.56 -20.59
C ALA A 252 22.73 2.94 -20.08
N ALA A 253 22.19 3.47 -19.00
CA ALA A 253 20.91 3.02 -18.44
C ALA A 253 20.09 4.18 -17.84
N CYS A 254 18.81 3.92 -17.68
CA CYS A 254 17.92 4.84 -17.01
C CYS A 254 16.85 4.10 -16.21
N CYS A 255 16.34 4.73 -15.15
CA CYS A 255 15.21 4.19 -14.40
C CYS A 255 14.36 5.28 -13.75
N SER A 256 13.19 4.91 -13.29
CA SER A 256 12.32 5.77 -12.52
C SER A 256 11.89 5.09 -11.24
N VAL A 257 11.83 5.83 -10.12
CA VAL A 257 11.37 5.31 -8.82
C VAL A 257 9.87 5.53 -8.61
N TYR A 258 9.18 6.17 -9.55
CA TYR A 258 7.75 6.51 -9.44
C TYR A 258 7.03 6.44 -10.79
N SER A 259 5.70 6.25 -10.74
CA SER A 259 4.87 5.97 -11.90
C SER A 259 4.88 7.07 -12.96
N GLN A 260 4.66 8.33 -12.56
CA GLN A 260 4.62 9.47 -13.51
C GLN A 260 5.96 9.69 -14.21
N GLY A 261 7.07 9.55 -13.47
CA GLY A 261 8.41 9.59 -14.05
C GLY A 261 8.66 8.45 -15.05
N THR A 262 8.09 7.28 -14.80
CA THR A 262 8.16 6.16 -15.75
C THR A 262 7.44 6.49 -17.05
N ILE A 263 6.29 7.16 -16.98
CA ILE A 263 5.55 7.56 -18.19
C ILE A 263 6.37 8.54 -19.03
N MET A 264 6.87 9.62 -18.42
CA MET A 264 7.70 10.62 -19.12
C MET A 264 9.01 10.03 -19.65
N LEU A 265 9.65 9.15 -18.87
CA LEU A 265 10.87 8.45 -19.29
C LEU A 265 10.60 7.56 -20.50
N GLY A 266 9.46 6.86 -20.53
CA GLY A 266 9.06 6.04 -21.66
C GLY A 266 8.85 6.87 -22.92
N GLU A 267 8.13 8.00 -22.83
CA GLU A 267 7.93 8.95 -23.92
C GLU A 267 9.26 9.48 -24.46
N ALA A 268 10.14 9.92 -23.56
CA ALA A 268 11.46 10.41 -23.95
C ALA A 268 12.35 9.34 -24.62
N LEU A 269 12.27 8.07 -24.18
CA LEU A 269 12.99 6.96 -24.81
C LEU A 269 12.48 6.69 -26.26
N GLU A 270 11.17 6.74 -26.45
CA GLU A 270 10.52 6.58 -27.76
C GLU A 270 10.90 7.72 -28.71
N GLU A 271 10.71 8.96 -28.32
CA GLU A 271 10.96 10.15 -29.15
C GLU A 271 12.44 10.36 -29.47
N SER A 272 13.35 10.04 -28.54
CA SER A 272 14.80 10.16 -28.77
C SER A 272 15.41 9.01 -29.59
N GLY A 273 14.62 7.96 -29.89
CA GLY A 273 15.12 6.74 -30.52
C GLY A 273 16.11 5.95 -29.65
N ARG A 274 16.06 6.16 -28.32
CA ARG A 274 16.90 5.43 -27.33
C ARG A 274 16.21 4.16 -26.80
N ALA A 275 14.93 3.95 -27.11
CA ALA A 275 14.21 2.73 -26.80
C ALA A 275 14.96 1.49 -27.32
N GLY A 276 15.16 0.47 -26.47
CA GLY A 276 15.93 -0.73 -26.79
C GLY A 276 17.45 -0.53 -26.91
N ARG A 277 17.96 0.71 -26.81
CA ARG A 277 19.41 1.02 -26.80
C ARG A 277 19.95 1.30 -25.42
N LEU A 278 19.15 1.93 -24.55
CA LEU A 278 19.45 2.05 -23.12
C LEU A 278 18.81 0.90 -22.36
N PHE A 279 19.48 0.41 -21.32
CA PHE A 279 18.82 -0.48 -20.38
C PHE A 279 17.89 0.35 -19.49
N ALA A 280 16.58 0.12 -19.60
CA ALA A 280 15.57 0.95 -18.97
C ALA A 280 14.71 0.15 -17.99
N VAL A 281 14.58 0.64 -16.75
CA VAL A 281 13.75 0.04 -15.71
C VAL A 281 12.66 1.03 -15.28
N GLY A 282 11.41 0.65 -15.51
CA GLY A 282 10.25 1.42 -15.07
C GLY A 282 9.82 1.09 -13.64
N SER A 283 8.91 1.89 -13.11
CA SER A 283 8.25 1.70 -11.82
C SER A 283 6.75 1.79 -12.01
N ASP A 284 6.05 0.86 -11.37
CA ASP A 284 4.59 0.72 -11.38
C ASP A 284 4.00 0.27 -12.73
N LEU A 285 3.25 -0.82 -12.67
CA LEU A 285 2.60 -1.39 -13.83
C LEU A 285 1.24 -0.71 -14.03
N SER A 286 1.11 -0.02 -15.16
CA SER A 286 -0.13 0.52 -15.71
C SER A 286 -0.28 0.05 -17.16
N ASP A 287 -1.43 0.25 -17.80
CA ASP A 287 -1.61 -0.11 -19.21
C ASP A 287 -0.54 0.52 -20.09
N ALA A 288 -0.19 1.78 -19.84
CA ALA A 288 0.83 2.50 -20.59
C ALA A 288 2.25 1.94 -20.40
N THR A 289 2.60 1.49 -19.18
CA THR A 289 3.90 0.86 -18.92
C THR A 289 3.94 -0.60 -19.39
N ALA A 290 2.82 -1.31 -19.31
CA ALA A 290 2.67 -2.67 -19.85
C ALA A 290 2.86 -2.68 -21.36
N ASP A 291 2.25 -1.72 -22.07
CA ASP A 291 2.41 -1.58 -23.52
C ASP A 291 3.87 -1.31 -23.90
N ARG A 292 4.53 -0.38 -23.22
CA ARG A 292 5.94 -0.08 -23.43
C ARG A 292 6.87 -1.26 -23.10
N LEU A 293 6.52 -2.07 -22.12
CA LEU A 293 7.24 -3.30 -21.81
C LEU A 293 7.10 -4.33 -22.95
N ARG A 294 5.89 -4.49 -23.54
CA ARG A 294 5.65 -5.33 -24.74
C ARG A 294 6.49 -4.90 -25.94
N HIS A 295 6.60 -3.61 -26.14
CA HIS A 295 7.36 -3.02 -27.24
C HIS A 295 8.86 -2.84 -26.94
N SER A 296 9.31 -3.35 -25.78
CA SER A 296 10.73 -3.32 -25.37
C SER A 296 11.29 -1.89 -25.22
N VAL A 297 10.45 -0.90 -24.90
CA VAL A 297 10.89 0.42 -24.47
C VAL A 297 11.51 0.33 -23.09
N PHE A 298 10.88 -0.42 -22.18
CA PHE A 298 11.46 -0.85 -20.90
C PHE A 298 11.91 -2.30 -20.98
N ASN A 299 13.02 -2.62 -20.32
CA ASN A 299 13.49 -4.00 -20.12
C ASN A 299 12.74 -4.68 -18.98
N ASN A 300 12.43 -3.92 -17.94
CA ASN A 300 11.71 -4.37 -16.74
C ASN A 300 10.86 -3.25 -16.17
N VAL A 301 9.83 -3.64 -15.42
CA VAL A 301 9.04 -2.75 -14.57
C VAL A 301 9.01 -3.33 -13.16
N ILE A 302 9.27 -2.51 -12.16
CA ILE A 302 9.09 -2.92 -10.76
C ILE A 302 7.65 -2.64 -10.35
N GLN A 303 6.91 -3.69 -10.00
CA GLN A 303 5.55 -3.59 -9.47
C GLN A 303 5.59 -3.54 -7.94
N LYS A 304 5.06 -2.48 -7.36
CA LYS A 304 5.03 -2.23 -5.91
C LYS A 304 3.76 -2.73 -5.22
N ASN A 305 2.94 -3.46 -5.94
CA ASN A 305 1.70 -4.09 -5.48
C ASN A 305 0.73 -3.13 -4.75
N PRO A 306 0.28 -2.04 -5.39
CA PRO A 306 -0.69 -1.13 -4.77
C PRO A 306 -2.03 -1.80 -4.45
N TYR A 307 -2.43 -2.83 -5.19
CA TYR A 307 -3.63 -3.62 -4.91
C TYR A 307 -3.57 -4.26 -3.51
N ALA A 308 -2.50 -4.98 -3.18
CA ALA A 308 -2.35 -5.60 -1.87
C ALA A 308 -2.26 -4.56 -0.75
N GLN A 309 -1.64 -3.41 -1.00
CA GLN A 309 -1.60 -2.31 -0.02
C GLN A 309 -3.01 -1.84 0.34
N GLY A 310 -3.86 -1.58 -0.65
CA GLY A 310 -5.26 -1.18 -0.45
C GLY A 310 -6.08 -2.28 0.25
N TYR A 311 -6.02 -3.51 -0.26
CA TYR A 311 -6.77 -4.65 0.27
C TYR A 311 -6.41 -4.96 1.72
N ILE A 312 -5.11 -5.09 2.03
CA ILE A 312 -4.64 -5.41 3.38
C ILE A 312 -4.85 -4.23 4.33
N GLY A 313 -4.68 -2.98 3.84
CA GLY A 313 -4.88 -1.78 4.64
C GLY A 313 -6.31 -1.66 5.17
N ILE A 314 -7.30 -1.74 4.28
CA ILE A 314 -8.71 -1.66 4.69
C ILE A 314 -9.12 -2.89 5.51
N ARG A 315 -8.61 -4.09 5.19
CA ARG A 315 -8.84 -5.30 5.98
C ARG A 315 -8.37 -5.12 7.41
N THR A 316 -7.15 -4.66 7.61
CA THR A 316 -6.56 -4.48 8.94
C THR A 316 -7.36 -3.49 9.78
N LEU A 317 -7.76 -2.37 9.18
CA LEU A 317 -8.59 -1.38 9.87
C LEU A 317 -9.96 -1.95 10.24
N ALA A 318 -10.64 -2.60 9.30
CA ALA A 318 -11.95 -3.21 9.52
C ALA A 318 -11.90 -4.31 10.60
N GLU A 319 -10.93 -5.21 10.54
CA GLU A 319 -10.75 -6.28 11.53
C GLU A 319 -10.49 -5.70 12.93
N TYR A 320 -9.68 -4.66 13.05
CA TYR A 320 -9.47 -3.96 14.31
C TYR A 320 -10.77 -3.35 14.86
N LEU A 321 -11.51 -2.61 14.05
CA LEU A 321 -12.76 -1.98 14.47
C LEU A 321 -13.84 -3.01 14.87
N ILE A 322 -13.86 -4.18 14.24
CA ILE A 322 -14.82 -5.25 14.52
C ILE A 322 -14.41 -6.04 15.77
N SER A 323 -13.15 -6.43 15.88
CA SER A 323 -12.68 -7.39 16.89
C SER A 323 -11.91 -6.75 18.05
N GLY A 324 -11.35 -5.56 17.86
CA GLY A 324 -10.39 -4.94 18.77
C GLY A 324 -8.99 -5.57 18.73
N LYS A 325 -8.74 -6.52 17.79
CA LYS A 325 -7.43 -7.17 17.67
C LYS A 325 -6.45 -6.21 17.02
N LEU A 326 -5.39 -5.85 17.75
CA LEU A 326 -4.30 -5.03 17.22
C LEU A 326 -3.51 -5.81 16.15
N PRO A 327 -2.99 -5.11 15.13
CA PRO A 327 -2.02 -5.69 14.21
C PRO A 327 -0.79 -6.23 14.96
N GLU A 328 -0.25 -7.35 14.51
CA GLU A 328 0.93 -7.97 15.15
C GLU A 328 2.21 -7.15 14.97
N GLN A 329 2.27 -6.38 13.89
CA GLN A 329 3.41 -5.55 13.53
C GLN A 329 2.97 -4.15 13.12
N LYS A 330 3.78 -3.16 13.47
CA LYS A 330 3.54 -1.76 13.07
C LYS A 330 3.81 -1.51 11.59
N ARG A 331 4.64 -2.35 10.94
CA ARG A 331 4.89 -2.37 9.49
C ARG A 331 4.52 -3.73 8.94
N VAL A 332 3.69 -3.74 7.92
CA VAL A 332 3.32 -4.93 7.16
C VAL A 332 3.86 -4.75 5.75
N TYR A 333 4.79 -5.62 5.37
CA TYR A 333 5.39 -5.56 4.05
C TYR A 333 4.59 -6.37 3.04
N VAL A 334 4.31 -5.77 1.90
CA VAL A 334 3.77 -6.44 0.72
C VAL A 334 4.88 -6.77 -0.26
N GLY A 335 4.70 -7.84 -1.02
CA GLY A 335 5.66 -8.23 -2.06
C GLY A 335 5.80 -7.16 -3.14
N SER A 336 6.98 -7.09 -3.73
CA SER A 336 7.26 -6.34 -4.94
C SER A 336 7.87 -7.27 -5.97
N ASP A 337 7.52 -7.10 -7.24
CA ASP A 337 7.90 -8.01 -8.31
C ASP A 337 8.68 -7.30 -9.42
N VAL A 338 9.58 -8.04 -10.05
CA VAL A 338 10.20 -7.64 -11.31
C VAL A 338 9.35 -8.19 -12.45
N VAL A 339 8.71 -7.28 -13.18
CA VAL A 339 7.90 -7.62 -14.35
C VAL A 339 8.76 -7.56 -15.58
N PHE A 340 8.88 -8.70 -16.25
CA PHE A 340 9.49 -8.87 -17.57
C PHE A 340 8.42 -8.98 -18.63
N LYS A 341 8.77 -8.81 -19.89
CA LYS A 341 7.87 -9.07 -21.01
C LYS A 341 7.29 -10.50 -20.95
N SER A 342 8.08 -11.47 -20.52
CA SER A 342 7.70 -12.89 -20.46
C SER A 342 6.67 -13.23 -19.38
N ASN A 343 6.70 -12.52 -18.23
CA ASN A 343 5.74 -12.77 -17.14
C ASN A 343 4.63 -11.71 -17.05
N LEU A 344 4.60 -10.73 -17.97
CA LEU A 344 3.59 -9.68 -18.01
C LEU A 344 2.16 -10.25 -18.06
N VAL A 345 1.98 -11.36 -18.76
CA VAL A 345 0.68 -12.07 -18.87
C VAL A 345 0.07 -12.39 -17.50
N MET A 346 0.88 -12.63 -16.48
CA MET A 346 0.40 -12.93 -15.12
C MET A 346 -0.30 -11.74 -14.45
N TYR A 347 0.00 -10.52 -14.88
CA TYR A 347 -0.58 -9.29 -14.32
C TYR A 347 -1.80 -8.79 -15.09
N GLU A 348 -2.02 -9.32 -16.30
CA GLU A 348 -3.11 -8.93 -17.19
C GLU A 348 -4.34 -9.82 -17.05
N HIS A 349 -4.17 -11.08 -16.64
CA HIS A 349 -5.27 -12.01 -16.43
C HIS A 349 -5.93 -11.83 -15.07
N GLU A 350 -7.25 -11.67 -15.03
CA GLU A 350 -8.03 -11.54 -13.79
C GLU A 350 -7.83 -12.72 -12.82
N ASN A 351 -7.59 -13.91 -13.33
CA ASN A 351 -7.38 -15.13 -12.54
C ASN A 351 -6.07 -15.14 -11.73
N TYR A 352 -5.10 -14.29 -12.06
CA TYR A 352 -3.82 -14.20 -11.33
C TYR A 352 -3.82 -13.14 -10.22
N ARG A 353 -4.86 -12.29 -10.12
CA ARG A 353 -4.95 -11.22 -9.12
C ARG A 353 -4.90 -11.73 -7.68
N CYS A 354 -5.46 -12.93 -7.42
CA CYS A 354 -5.47 -13.54 -6.09
C CYS A 354 -4.11 -14.09 -5.62
N LEU A 355 -3.11 -14.22 -6.49
CA LEU A 355 -1.81 -14.77 -6.15
C LEU A 355 -0.85 -13.75 -5.51
N PHE A 356 -1.21 -12.47 -5.49
CA PHE A 356 -0.37 -11.37 -5.02
C PHE A 356 -0.82 -10.78 -3.67
N LEU A 357 -1.69 -11.48 -2.93
CA LEU A 357 -2.14 -11.09 -1.58
C LEU A 357 -1.28 -11.71 -0.49
#